data_9ddfab53e30a40c1d58337b78d5b2ccb
#
_entry.id   9ddfab53e30a40c1d58337b78d5b2ccb
#
_cell.length_a   1.000
_cell.length_b   1.000
_cell.length_c   1.000
_cell.angle_alpha   90.00
_cell.angle_beta   90.00
_cell.angle_gamma   90.00
#
_symmetry.space_group_name_H-M   'P 1'
#
loop_
_entity.id
_entity.type
_entity.pdbx_description
1 polymer ?
#
loop_
_entity_poly.entity_id
_entity_poly.type
_entity_poly.pdbx_seq_one_letter_code
_entity_poly.pdbx_strand_id
1 'polypeptide(L)'
;MKTDIEIARSTTLTPISEVAEQVGIPQDALEHYGRYVAKVPATLSDKEKIAQNKLILVTAITPTKAGIGKTTVSVGLALGMSRIGKKAVVAL
;
A
#
# COMPACT_ATOMS: atom_id res chain seq x y z
N MET A 1 -21.58 -6.84 15.64
CA MET A 1 -20.28 -6.50 15.02
C MET A 1 -20.14 -7.21 13.69
N LYS A 2 -19.71 -6.52 12.65
CA LYS A 2 -19.54 -7.10 11.32
C LYS A 2 -18.34 -8.06 11.30
N THR A 3 -18.49 -9.17 10.55
CA THR A 3 -17.37 -10.07 10.29
C THR A 3 -16.38 -9.43 9.30
N ASP A 4 -15.16 -9.97 9.23
CA ASP A 4 -14.14 -9.47 8.27
C ASP A 4 -14.63 -9.53 6.82
N ILE A 5 -15.37 -10.60 6.47
CA ILE A 5 -15.95 -10.78 5.14
C ILE A 5 -17.01 -9.71 4.86
N GLU A 6 -17.86 -9.41 5.82
CA GLU A 6 -18.90 -8.37 5.69
C GLU A 6 -18.26 -6.98 5.51
N ILE A 7 -17.23 -6.67 6.27
CA ILE A 7 -16.46 -5.42 6.12
C ILE A 7 -15.85 -5.33 4.73
N ALA A 8 -15.18 -6.38 4.28
CA ALA A 8 -14.55 -6.42 2.96
C ALA A 8 -15.57 -6.24 1.83
N ARG A 9 -16.71 -6.89 1.91
CA ARG A 9 -17.79 -6.81 0.90
C ARG A 9 -18.50 -5.46 0.89
N SER A 10 -18.54 -4.76 2.01
CA SER A 10 -19.17 -3.45 2.13
C SER A 10 -18.28 -2.31 1.67
N THR A 11 -16.98 -2.55 1.46
CA THR A 11 -16.03 -1.53 1.05
C THR A 11 -16.05 -1.35 -0.47
N THR A 12 -16.18 -0.13 -0.92
CA THR A 12 -16.06 0.21 -2.35
C THR A 12 -14.58 0.33 -2.70
N LEU A 13 -14.13 -0.46 -3.68
CA LEU A 13 -12.76 -0.41 -4.15
C LEU A 13 -12.55 0.79 -5.08
N THR A 14 -11.44 1.48 -4.90
CA THR A 14 -11.02 2.55 -5.80
C THR A 14 -10.31 1.93 -7.02
N PRO A 15 -10.61 2.34 -8.26
CA PRO A 15 -9.88 1.87 -9.43
C PRO A 15 -8.38 2.12 -9.28
N ILE A 16 -7.56 1.16 -9.76
CA ILE A 16 -6.10 1.24 -9.60
C ILE A 16 -5.49 2.45 -10.31
N SER A 17 -6.11 2.92 -11.39
CA SER A 17 -5.67 4.13 -12.09
C SER A 17 -5.74 5.38 -11.20
N GLU A 18 -6.79 5.51 -10.39
CA GLU A 18 -6.94 6.62 -9.45
C GLU A 18 -5.93 6.53 -8.31
N VAL A 19 -5.70 5.32 -7.79
CA VAL A 19 -4.70 5.08 -6.75
C VAL A 19 -3.29 5.43 -7.25
N ALA A 20 -2.96 5.01 -8.47
CA ALA A 20 -1.68 5.33 -9.09
C ALA A 20 -1.48 6.84 -9.25
N GLU A 21 -2.50 7.55 -9.65
CA GLU A 21 -2.46 9.01 -9.76
C GLU A 21 -2.17 9.68 -8.42
N GLN A 22 -2.82 9.22 -7.35
CA GLN A 22 -2.61 9.76 -6.00
C GLN A 22 -1.17 9.60 -5.52
N VAL A 23 -0.48 8.54 -5.91
CA VAL A 23 0.92 8.30 -5.53
C VAL A 23 1.92 8.79 -6.58
N GLY A 24 1.46 9.40 -7.66
CA GLY A 24 2.32 10.02 -8.67
C GLY A 24 2.90 9.06 -9.70
N ILE A 25 2.26 7.90 -9.92
CA ILE A 25 2.67 6.96 -10.97
C ILE A 25 1.99 7.33 -12.28
N PRO A 26 2.76 7.51 -13.39
CA PRO A 26 2.18 7.82 -14.69
C PRO A 26 1.25 6.73 -15.17
N GLN A 27 0.10 7.11 -15.76
CA GLN A 27 -0.90 6.14 -16.24
C GLN A 27 -0.39 5.23 -17.34
N ASP A 28 0.46 5.75 -18.22
CA ASP A 28 1.08 5.00 -19.32
C ASP A 28 2.12 3.97 -18.85
N ALA A 29 2.60 4.08 -17.61
CA ALA A 29 3.50 3.10 -17.01
C ALA A 29 2.79 1.90 -16.38
N LEU A 30 1.45 1.95 -16.25
CA LEU A 30 0.69 0.87 -15.63
C LEU A 30 0.40 -0.25 -16.62
N GLU A 31 0.63 -1.49 -16.19
CA GLU A 31 0.17 -2.69 -16.88
C GLU A 31 -1.04 -3.24 -16.11
N HIS A 32 -2.24 -3.03 -16.64
CA HIS A 32 -3.47 -3.37 -15.95
C HIS A 32 -3.78 -4.87 -15.97
N TYR A 33 -4.15 -5.39 -14.82
CA TYR A 33 -4.75 -6.71 -14.64
C TYR A 33 -6.17 -6.53 -14.09
N GLY A 34 -7.08 -6.06 -14.95
CA GLY A 34 -8.41 -5.66 -14.54
C GLY A 34 -8.46 -4.25 -13.95
N ARG A 35 -9.52 -3.97 -13.23
CA ARG A 35 -9.82 -2.60 -12.76
C ARG A 35 -9.05 -2.19 -11.50
N TYR A 36 -8.67 -3.17 -10.68
CA TYR A 36 -8.18 -2.91 -9.33
C TYR A 36 -6.74 -3.36 -9.09
N VAL A 37 -6.10 -3.93 -10.10
CA VAL A 37 -4.73 -4.42 -10.00
C VAL A 37 -3.93 -3.96 -11.20
N ALA A 38 -2.70 -3.52 -10.98
CA ALA A 38 -1.77 -3.18 -12.04
C ALA A 38 -0.34 -3.50 -11.63
N LYS A 39 0.49 -3.76 -12.63
CA LYS A 39 1.92 -3.95 -12.49
C LYS A 39 2.63 -2.61 -12.74
N VAL A 40 3.65 -2.33 -11.95
CA VAL A 40 4.48 -1.13 -12.08
C VAL A 40 5.91 -1.55 -12.41
N PRO A 41 6.51 -1.03 -13.49
CA PRO A 41 7.86 -1.41 -13.85
C PRO A 41 8.89 -0.84 -12.86
N ALA A 42 9.93 -1.64 -12.57
CA ALA A 42 11.02 -1.22 -11.70
C ALA A 42 11.83 -0.05 -12.28
N THR A 43 11.72 0.19 -13.59
CA THR A 43 12.37 1.32 -14.27
C THR A 43 11.86 2.69 -13.80
N LEU A 44 10.73 2.76 -13.11
CA LEU A 44 10.23 3.99 -12.47
C LEU A 44 11.03 4.36 -11.22
N SER A 45 11.90 3.49 -10.74
CA SER A 45 12.75 3.79 -9.60
C SER A 45 13.66 4.98 -9.89
N ASP A 46 13.66 5.96 -9.00
CA ASP A 46 14.45 7.18 -9.10
C ASP A 46 15.30 7.30 -7.83
N LYS A 47 16.61 7.25 -7.99
CA LYS A 47 17.57 7.28 -6.87
C LYS A 47 17.46 8.56 -6.04
N GLU A 48 17.20 9.69 -6.68
CA GLU A 48 17.04 10.97 -5.99
C GLU A 48 15.77 10.99 -5.14
N LYS A 49 14.66 10.50 -5.67
CA LYS A 49 13.40 10.37 -4.93
C LYS A 49 13.54 9.38 -3.79
N ILE A 50 14.20 8.26 -4.00
CA ILE A 50 14.47 7.26 -2.95
C ILE A 50 15.24 7.89 -1.80
N ALA A 51 16.28 8.68 -2.10
CA ALA A 51 17.09 9.34 -1.08
C ALA A 51 16.30 10.37 -0.26
N GLN A 52 15.29 11.00 -0.85
CA GLN A 52 14.44 12.00 -0.19
C GLN A 52 13.28 11.39 0.61
N ASN A 53 12.95 10.14 0.35
CA ASN A 53 11.82 9.46 1.00
C ASN A 53 12.27 8.64 2.21
N LYS A 54 11.32 8.21 3.00
CA LYS A 54 11.55 7.43 4.20
C LYS A 54 11.08 5.98 3.98
N LEU A 55 11.91 5.03 4.35
CA LEU A 55 11.55 3.62 4.38
C LEU A 55 11.41 3.20 5.85
N ILE A 56 10.26 2.63 6.18
CA ILE A 56 9.99 2.10 7.52
C ILE A 56 9.84 0.60 7.40
N LEU A 57 10.71 -0.13 8.10
CA LEU A 57 10.64 -1.58 8.16
C LEU A 57 9.82 -2.01 9.38
N VAL A 58 8.78 -2.80 9.12
CA VAL A 58 8.00 -3.45 10.18
C VAL A 58 8.34 -4.94 10.19
N THR A 59 8.92 -5.41 11.28
CA THR A 59 9.41 -6.78 11.39
C THR A 59 9.15 -7.34 12.78
N ALA A 60 9.52 -8.60 12.99
CA ALA A 60 9.42 -9.28 14.26
C ALA A 60 10.75 -9.91 14.64
N ILE A 61 10.99 -10.03 15.94
CA ILE A 61 12.20 -10.66 16.48
C ILE A 61 12.19 -12.15 16.17
N THR A 62 11.04 -12.81 16.32
CA THR A 62 10.88 -14.24 16.08
C THR A 62 9.66 -14.53 15.21
N PRO A 63 9.73 -15.53 14.30
CA PRO A 63 8.55 -15.98 13.58
C PRO A 63 7.58 -16.72 14.50
N THR A 64 6.28 -16.53 14.32
CA THR A 64 5.23 -17.26 15.01
C THR A 64 4.19 -17.78 14.03
N LYS A 65 3.57 -18.93 14.35
CA LYS A 65 2.51 -19.51 13.52
C LYS A 65 1.23 -18.67 13.55
N ALA A 66 0.94 -18.05 14.66
CA ALA A 66 -0.28 -17.26 14.87
C ALA A 66 -0.20 -15.84 14.30
N GLY A 67 0.99 -15.42 13.84
CA GLY A 67 1.23 -14.02 13.50
C GLY A 67 1.33 -13.14 14.74
N ILE A 68 1.94 -11.97 14.58
CA ILE A 68 2.21 -11.03 15.66
C ILE A 68 1.78 -9.61 15.33
N GLY A 69 0.95 -9.45 14.27
CA GLY A 69 0.40 -8.17 13.91
C GLY A 69 1.27 -7.30 13.01
N LYS A 70 2.29 -7.86 12.34
CA LYS A 70 3.13 -7.10 11.40
C LYS A 70 2.31 -6.42 10.32
N THR A 71 1.43 -7.16 9.66
CA THR A 71 0.56 -6.63 8.60
C THR A 71 -0.41 -5.60 9.16
N THR A 72 -1.03 -5.88 10.30
CA THR A 72 -1.95 -4.95 10.96
C THR A 72 -1.28 -3.63 11.31
N VAL A 73 -0.07 -3.68 11.87
CA VAL A 73 0.72 -2.49 12.21
C VAL A 73 1.13 -1.73 10.95
N SER A 74 1.56 -2.44 9.89
CA SER A 74 1.97 -1.81 8.63
C SER A 74 0.81 -1.07 7.98
N VAL A 75 -0.36 -1.69 7.88
CA VAL A 75 -1.56 -1.06 7.32
C VAL A 75 -2.02 0.11 8.20
N GLY A 76 -2.06 -0.07 9.51
CA GLY A 76 -2.44 0.99 10.45
C GLY A 76 -1.51 2.19 10.40
N LEU A 77 -0.20 1.95 10.26
CA LEU A 77 0.79 3.01 10.12
C LEU A 77 0.59 3.80 8.83
N ALA A 78 0.39 3.12 7.69
CA ALA A 78 0.13 3.77 6.41
C ALA A 78 -1.14 4.63 6.45
N LEU A 79 -2.22 4.11 7.02
CA LEU A 79 -3.47 4.85 7.21
C LEU A 79 -3.29 6.06 8.14
N GLY A 80 -2.57 5.88 9.23
CA GLY A 80 -2.26 6.97 10.16
C GLY A 80 -1.44 8.08 9.51
N MET A 81 -0.45 7.73 8.70
CA MET A 81 0.35 8.69 7.94
C MET A 81 -0.50 9.47 6.95
N SER A 82 -1.38 8.79 6.22
CA SER A 82 -2.33 9.46 5.32
C SER A 82 -3.22 10.43 6.06
N ARG A 83 -3.67 10.07 7.26
CA ARG A 83 -4.55 10.90 8.08
C ARG A 83 -3.90 12.21 8.55
N ILE A 84 -2.60 12.23 8.74
CA ILE A 84 -1.84 13.43 9.08
C ILE A 84 -1.28 14.17 7.85
N GLY A 85 -1.75 13.85 6.66
CA GLY A 85 -1.40 14.53 5.43
C GLY A 85 -0.12 14.06 4.76
N LYS A 86 0.42 12.90 5.14
CA LYS A 86 1.62 12.32 4.51
C LYS A 86 1.23 11.28 3.47
N LYS A 87 2.02 11.19 2.40
CA LYS A 87 1.86 10.14 1.40
C LYS A 87 2.59 8.89 1.89
N ALA A 88 1.88 7.79 1.99
CA ALA A 88 2.44 6.53 2.43
C ALA A 88 1.92 5.38 1.57
N VAL A 89 2.80 4.43 1.27
CA VAL A 89 2.47 3.20 0.55
C VAL A 89 2.99 2.03 1.38
N VAL A 90 2.18 1.00 1.52
CA VAL A 90 2.55 -0.20 2.25
C VAL A 90 2.85 -1.34 1.27
N ALA A 91 3.96 -2.04 1.52
CA ALA A 91 4.30 -3.29 0.83
C ALA A 91 4.18 -4.45 1.82
N LEU A 92 3.34 -5.42 1.48
CA LEU A 92 3.05 -6.57 2.35
C LEU A 92 3.68 -7.86 1.82
#